data_e2565e49c79baed5d37a489c68c83fcf
#
_entry.id   e2565e49c79baed5d37a489c68c83fcf
#
_cell.length_a   1.000
_cell.length_b   1.000
_cell.length_c   1.000
_cell.angle_alpha   90.00
_cell.angle_beta   90.00
_cell.angle_gamma   90.00
#
_symmetry.space_group_name_H-M   'P 1'
#
loop_
_entity.id
_entity.type
_entity.pdbx_description
1 polymer ?
#
loop_
_entity_poly.entity_id
_entity_poly.type
_entity_poly.pdbx_seq_one_letter_code
_entity_poly.pdbx_strand_id
1 'polypeptide(L)'
;MESPVSSQHADEARSTLCHELARLLEPHTSQVRVRAIGPAGTPTRIAFYAHHDNRWHHADRDLTQAPLCQAIAAELADLLPHRQGTLFSIRRQTHGDLTDIDLTFPPEQIPQPDRREAFLVATLFRDAHDAGHDRRQALRHGPSRSQ
;
A
#
# COMPACT_ATOMS: atom_id res chain seq x y z
N MET A 1 24.67 2.65 5.24
CA MET A 1 24.60 2.31 3.85
C MET A 1 23.58 1.23 3.55
N GLU A 2 22.77 1.47 2.57
CA GLU A 2 21.74 0.54 2.18
C GLU A 2 22.31 -0.63 1.41
N SER A 3 21.94 -1.83 1.75
CA SER A 3 22.36 -2.98 0.98
C SER A 3 21.41 -3.20 -0.19
N PRO A 4 21.88 -3.78 -1.29
CA PRO A 4 21.00 -4.10 -2.41
C PRO A 4 19.88 -5.06 -2.00
N VAL A 5 20.14 -5.89 -0.99
CA VAL A 5 19.13 -6.82 -0.50
C VAL A 5 17.94 -6.07 0.08
N SER A 6 18.20 -4.98 0.81
CA SER A 6 17.12 -4.18 1.37
C SER A 6 16.27 -3.58 0.25
N SER A 7 16.90 -3.06 -0.80
CA SER A 7 16.15 -2.50 -1.91
C SER A 7 15.31 -3.55 -2.60
N GLN A 8 15.87 -4.74 -2.76
CA GLN A 8 15.12 -5.84 -3.39
C GLN A 8 13.93 -6.22 -2.54
N HIS A 9 14.10 -6.24 -1.22
CA HIS A 9 12.99 -6.57 -0.34
C HIS A 9 11.90 -5.52 -0.41
N ALA A 10 12.27 -4.25 -0.52
CA ALA A 10 11.28 -3.19 -0.62
C ALA A 10 10.49 -3.31 -1.92
N ASP A 11 11.17 -3.56 -3.01
CA ASP A 11 10.50 -3.71 -4.30
C ASP A 11 9.58 -4.91 -4.29
N GLU A 12 10.04 -6.01 -3.74
CA GLU A 12 9.23 -7.21 -3.66
C GLU A 12 8.03 -6.98 -2.76
N ALA A 13 8.22 -6.28 -1.66
CA ALA A 13 7.12 -6.00 -0.73
C ALA A 13 6.05 -5.17 -1.40
N ARG A 14 6.44 -4.13 -2.12
CA ARG A 14 5.47 -3.27 -2.81
C ARG A 14 4.72 -4.04 -3.89
N SER A 15 5.46 -4.82 -4.66
CA SER A 15 4.85 -5.59 -5.73
C SER A 15 3.87 -6.62 -5.19
N THR A 16 4.28 -7.36 -4.16
CA THR A 16 3.43 -8.37 -3.56
C THR A 16 2.18 -7.75 -2.94
N LEU A 17 2.37 -6.65 -2.21
CA LEU A 17 1.25 -5.98 -1.59
C LEU A 17 0.23 -5.52 -2.63
N CYS A 18 0.70 -4.86 -3.67
CA CYS A 18 -0.21 -4.36 -4.69
C CYS A 18 -0.88 -5.50 -5.45
N HIS A 19 -0.16 -6.58 -5.68
CA HIS A 19 -0.74 -7.73 -6.36
C HIS A 19 -1.89 -8.33 -5.54
N GLU A 20 -1.66 -8.52 -4.24
CA GLU A 20 -2.69 -9.11 -3.39
C GLU A 20 -3.88 -8.18 -3.23
N LEU A 21 -3.64 -6.90 -3.07
CA LEU A 21 -4.73 -5.95 -2.93
C LEU A 21 -5.52 -5.80 -4.22
N ALA A 22 -4.85 -5.88 -5.36
CA ALA A 22 -5.54 -5.76 -6.65
C ALA A 22 -6.55 -6.89 -6.84
N ARG A 23 -6.28 -8.05 -6.26
CA ARG A 23 -7.19 -9.18 -6.37
C ARG A 23 -8.46 -8.99 -5.55
N LEU A 24 -8.40 -8.14 -4.54
CA LEU A 24 -9.54 -7.91 -3.66
C LEU A 24 -10.35 -6.67 -4.04
N LEU A 25 -9.69 -5.71 -4.65
CA LEU A 25 -10.29 -4.41 -4.89
C LEU A 25 -11.28 -4.47 -6.03
N GLU A 26 -12.48 -3.91 -5.80
CA GLU A 26 -13.53 -3.79 -6.80
C GLU A 26 -14.33 -2.54 -6.48
N PRO A 27 -15.12 -2.01 -7.42
CA PRO A 27 -15.91 -0.83 -7.11
C PRO A 27 -16.83 -1.01 -5.90
N HIS A 28 -17.37 -2.21 -5.70
CA HIS A 28 -18.22 -2.47 -4.55
C HIS A 28 -17.44 -3.05 -3.37
N THR A 29 -16.15 -3.21 -3.53
CA THR A 29 -15.25 -3.64 -2.45
C THR A 29 -14.08 -2.67 -2.46
N SER A 30 -14.35 -1.44 -2.06
CA SER A 30 -13.38 -0.36 -2.15
C SER A 30 -12.60 -0.19 -0.86
N GLN A 31 -12.85 -1.00 0.13
CA GLN A 31 -12.14 -0.94 1.41
C GLN A 31 -11.46 -2.28 1.65
N VAL A 32 -10.16 -2.23 1.89
CA VAL A 32 -9.35 -3.42 2.11
C VAL A 32 -8.53 -3.23 3.38
N ARG A 33 -8.18 -4.34 4.01
CA ARG A 33 -7.40 -4.32 5.24
C ARG A 33 -6.20 -5.22 5.10
N VAL A 34 -5.05 -4.72 5.54
CA VAL A 34 -3.84 -5.50 5.66
C VAL A 34 -3.57 -5.66 7.14
N ARG A 35 -3.55 -6.90 7.61
CA ARG A 35 -3.33 -7.18 9.03
C ARG A 35 -1.96 -7.79 9.21
N ALA A 36 -1.13 -7.10 9.99
CA ALA A 36 0.17 -7.60 10.36
C ALA A 36 0.05 -8.30 11.71
N ILE A 37 0.49 -9.54 11.78
CA ILE A 37 0.35 -10.36 12.97
C ILE A 37 1.74 -10.66 13.52
N GLY A 38 1.97 -10.28 14.76
CA GLY A 38 3.26 -10.48 15.42
C GLY A 38 3.72 -9.23 16.12
N PRO A 39 4.89 -9.29 16.78
CA PRO A 39 5.40 -8.12 17.50
C PRO A 39 5.57 -6.93 16.56
N ALA A 40 5.34 -5.74 17.10
CA ALA A 40 5.46 -4.52 16.32
C ALA A 40 6.85 -4.44 15.68
N GLY A 41 6.87 -4.18 14.39
CA GLY A 41 8.13 -4.08 13.66
C GLY A 41 8.68 -5.40 13.15
N THR A 42 8.20 -6.52 13.69
CA THR A 42 8.67 -7.83 13.25
C THR A 42 7.51 -8.81 13.09
N PRO A 43 6.50 -8.45 12.30
CA PRO A 43 5.38 -9.36 12.08
C PRO A 43 5.84 -10.61 11.33
N THR A 44 5.19 -11.72 11.63
CA THR A 44 5.51 -12.99 11.00
C THR A 44 4.45 -13.45 10.02
N ARG A 45 3.33 -12.73 9.96
CA ARG A 45 2.23 -13.09 9.05
C ARG A 45 1.53 -11.83 8.60
N ILE A 46 1.15 -11.79 7.34
CA ILE A 46 0.34 -10.72 6.77
C ILE A 46 -0.92 -11.35 6.21
N ALA A 47 -2.07 -10.91 6.70
CA ALA A 47 -3.37 -11.38 6.22
C ALA A 47 -4.09 -10.24 5.53
N PHE A 48 -4.91 -10.58 4.54
CA PHE A 48 -5.62 -9.59 3.75
C PHE A 48 -7.12 -9.80 3.89
N TYR A 49 -7.86 -8.68 3.95
CA TYR A 49 -9.30 -8.71 4.10
C TYR A 49 -9.94 -7.71 3.14
N ALA A 50 -11.13 -8.04 2.68
CA ALA A 50 -11.93 -7.14 1.87
C ALA A 50 -13.24 -6.88 2.59
N HIS A 51 -13.72 -5.65 2.52
CA HIS A 51 -14.96 -5.25 3.20
C HIS A 51 -16.09 -5.16 2.19
N HIS A 52 -17.12 -5.99 2.37
CA HIS A 52 -18.34 -5.87 1.59
C HIS A 52 -19.47 -6.52 2.37
N ASP A 53 -20.69 -6.12 2.05
CA ASP A 53 -21.88 -6.59 2.78
C ASP A 53 -21.75 -6.32 4.27
N ASN A 54 -21.14 -5.17 4.60
CA ASN A 54 -21.02 -4.70 5.97
C ASN A 54 -20.14 -5.57 6.85
N ARG A 55 -19.22 -6.33 6.29
CA ARG A 55 -18.30 -7.08 7.11
C ARG A 55 -17.00 -7.38 6.36
N TRP A 56 -16.00 -7.77 7.14
CA TRP A 56 -14.69 -8.10 6.62
C TRP A 56 -14.65 -9.58 6.23
N HIS A 57 -14.11 -9.83 5.04
CA HIS A 57 -13.96 -11.19 4.53
C HIS A 57 -12.48 -11.48 4.34
N HIS A 58 -12.02 -12.53 4.99
CA HIS A 58 -10.62 -12.93 4.90
C HIS A 58 -10.32 -13.50 3.52
N ALA A 59 -9.27 -12.98 2.89
CA ALA A 59 -8.79 -13.58 1.66
C ALA A 59 -8.09 -14.88 2.01
N ASP A 60 -8.18 -15.85 1.12
CA ASP A 60 -7.67 -17.19 1.41
C ASP A 60 -6.16 -17.28 1.30
N ARG A 61 -5.46 -16.19 1.46
CA ARG A 61 -4.04 -16.19 1.20
C ARG A 61 -3.32 -15.29 2.18
N ASP A 62 -2.51 -15.90 3.04
CA ASP A 62 -1.69 -15.18 3.98
C ASP A 62 -0.24 -15.28 3.54
N LEU A 63 0.53 -14.25 3.84
CA LEU A 63 1.96 -14.28 3.65
C LEU A 63 2.59 -14.67 4.97
N THR A 64 3.51 -15.63 4.93
CA THR A 64 4.11 -16.18 6.14
C THR A 64 5.63 -16.15 6.13
N GLN A 65 6.24 -15.57 5.11
CA GLN A 65 7.68 -15.40 5.06
C GLN A 65 8.06 -14.16 5.84
N ALA A 66 8.71 -14.34 6.96
CA ALA A 66 8.97 -13.24 7.89
C ALA A 66 9.68 -12.05 7.23
N PRO A 67 10.74 -12.23 6.44
CA PRO A 67 11.37 -11.06 5.84
C PRO A 67 10.42 -10.26 4.95
N LEU A 68 9.57 -10.95 4.20
CA LEU A 68 8.60 -10.26 3.34
C LEU A 68 7.55 -9.56 4.19
N CYS A 69 7.06 -10.22 5.24
CA CYS A 69 6.08 -9.61 6.12
C CYS A 69 6.62 -8.35 6.77
N GLN A 70 7.86 -8.37 7.20
CA GLN A 70 8.47 -7.21 7.82
C GLN A 70 8.66 -6.09 6.81
N ALA A 71 9.05 -6.43 5.60
CA ALA A 71 9.21 -5.44 4.56
C ALA A 71 7.88 -4.77 4.20
N ILE A 72 6.80 -5.56 4.12
CA ILE A 72 5.48 -5.01 3.83
C ILE A 72 5.03 -4.09 4.96
N ALA A 73 5.23 -4.49 6.20
CA ALA A 73 4.85 -3.65 7.34
C ALA A 73 5.61 -2.34 7.31
N ALA A 74 6.89 -2.38 6.96
CA ALA A 74 7.69 -1.16 6.87
C ALA A 74 7.17 -0.24 5.77
N GLU A 75 6.81 -0.79 4.62
CA GLU A 75 6.28 0.02 3.53
C GLU A 75 4.96 0.67 3.92
N LEU A 76 4.09 -0.07 4.60
CA LEU A 76 2.82 0.47 5.04
C LEU A 76 3.00 1.57 6.09
N ALA A 77 3.93 1.36 7.01
CA ALA A 77 4.19 2.38 8.02
C ALA A 77 4.67 3.67 7.39
N ASP A 78 5.43 3.56 6.32
CA ASP A 78 5.96 4.71 5.62
C ASP A 78 4.87 5.48 4.86
N LEU A 79 3.79 4.81 4.50
CA LEU A 79 2.70 5.46 3.78
C LEU A 79 1.95 6.46 4.64
N LEU A 80 1.76 6.13 5.91
CA LEU A 80 0.86 6.88 6.77
C LEU A 80 1.11 8.38 6.78
N PRO A 81 2.35 8.85 6.97
CA PRO A 81 2.56 10.30 7.03
C PRO A 81 2.49 11.01 5.69
N HIS A 82 2.53 10.27 4.58
CA HIS A 82 2.66 10.91 3.28
C HIS A 82 1.40 10.85 2.42
N ARG A 83 0.52 9.90 2.68
CA ARG A 83 -0.57 9.65 1.76
C ARG A 83 -1.94 9.93 2.33
N GLN A 84 -2.02 10.21 3.59
CA GLN A 84 -3.31 10.39 4.24
C GLN A 84 -4.02 11.61 3.68
N GLY A 85 -5.30 11.43 3.35
CA GLY A 85 -6.12 12.55 2.92
C GLY A 85 -6.03 12.92 1.46
N THR A 86 -5.38 12.10 0.65
CA THR A 86 -5.27 12.41 -0.78
C THR A 86 -6.27 11.56 -1.58
N LEU A 87 -5.77 10.72 -2.46
CA LEU A 87 -6.64 9.93 -3.34
C LEU A 87 -7.32 8.77 -2.63
N PHE A 88 -6.87 8.47 -1.45
CA PHE A 88 -7.47 7.40 -0.66
C PHE A 88 -7.27 7.75 0.79
N SER A 89 -7.99 7.05 1.68
CA SER A 89 -7.78 7.24 3.10
C SER A 89 -7.14 5.99 3.68
N ILE A 90 -6.30 6.22 4.69
CA ILE A 90 -5.56 5.15 5.33
C ILE A 90 -5.74 5.30 6.84
N ARG A 91 -5.97 4.17 7.51
CA ARG A 91 -6.24 4.16 8.94
C ARG A 91 -5.51 3.01 9.57
N ARG A 92 -4.92 3.27 10.72
CA ARG A 92 -4.14 2.26 11.43
C ARG A 92 -4.72 2.01 12.81
N GLN A 93 -4.86 0.74 13.18
CA GLN A 93 -5.30 0.33 14.50
C GLN A 93 -4.43 -0.80 14.99
N THR A 94 -4.03 -0.73 16.26
CA THR A 94 -3.18 -1.75 16.85
C THR A 94 -3.88 -2.37 18.05
N HIS A 95 -3.92 -3.69 18.09
CA HIS A 95 -4.51 -4.46 19.17
C HIS A 95 -3.56 -5.58 19.55
N GLY A 96 -2.75 -5.37 20.59
CA GLY A 96 -1.77 -6.38 20.97
C GLY A 96 -0.80 -6.64 19.83
N ASP A 97 -0.77 -7.88 19.37
CA ASP A 97 0.12 -8.28 18.30
C ASP A 97 -0.49 -8.11 16.92
N LEU A 98 -1.66 -7.48 16.83
CA LEU A 98 -2.32 -7.26 15.57
C LEU A 98 -2.26 -5.78 15.20
N THR A 99 -1.81 -5.49 14.00
CA THR A 99 -1.85 -4.13 13.47
C THR A 99 -2.61 -4.15 12.17
N ASP A 100 -3.73 -3.44 12.14
CA ASP A 100 -4.58 -3.37 10.97
C ASP A 100 -4.35 -2.05 10.26
N ILE A 101 -4.09 -2.12 8.97
CA ILE A 101 -4.01 -0.95 8.10
C ILE A 101 -5.18 -1.05 7.13
N ASP A 102 -6.12 -0.13 7.27
CA ASP A 102 -7.31 -0.10 6.42
C ASP A 102 -7.13 0.95 5.35
N LEU A 103 -7.35 0.55 4.11
CA LEU A 103 -7.24 1.43 2.96
C LEU A 103 -8.62 1.54 2.31
N THR A 104 -9.09 2.77 2.12
CA THR A 104 -10.38 3.03 1.49
C THR A 104 -10.14 3.89 0.26
N PHE A 105 -10.63 3.40 -0.87
CA PHE A 105 -10.47 4.10 -2.14
C PHE A 105 -11.81 4.59 -2.65
N PRO A 106 -11.85 5.74 -3.33
CA PRO A 106 -13.10 6.15 -3.98
C PRO A 106 -13.49 5.12 -5.03
N PRO A 107 -14.71 4.58 -4.95
CA PRO A 107 -15.10 3.51 -5.88
C PRO A 107 -14.97 3.90 -7.34
N GLU A 108 -15.24 5.16 -7.65
CA GLU A 108 -15.19 5.62 -9.03
C GLU A 108 -13.78 5.69 -9.59
N GLN A 109 -12.76 5.59 -8.73
CA GLN A 109 -11.38 5.64 -9.17
C GLN A 109 -10.77 4.27 -9.37
N ILE A 110 -11.48 3.23 -8.99
CA ILE A 110 -10.95 1.88 -9.11
C ILE A 110 -11.07 1.45 -10.58
N PRO A 111 -9.93 1.17 -11.22
CA PRO A 111 -9.96 0.87 -12.65
C PRO A 111 -10.36 -0.58 -12.92
N GLN A 112 -10.32 -0.95 -14.17
CA GLN A 112 -10.64 -2.30 -14.58
C GLN A 112 -9.60 -3.29 -14.03
N PRO A 113 -9.97 -4.55 -13.91
CA PRO A 113 -9.11 -5.52 -13.22
C PRO A 113 -7.68 -5.56 -13.70
N ASP A 114 -7.47 -5.47 -15.00
CA ASP A 114 -6.13 -5.58 -15.56
C ASP A 114 -5.27 -4.35 -15.28
N ARG A 115 -5.84 -3.30 -14.72
CA ARG A 115 -5.10 -2.07 -14.42
C ARG A 115 -5.03 -1.79 -12.93
N ARG A 116 -5.60 -2.64 -12.10
CA ARG A 116 -5.68 -2.37 -10.67
C ARG A 116 -4.34 -2.44 -9.98
N GLU A 117 -3.50 -3.37 -10.38
CA GLU A 117 -2.20 -3.47 -9.75
C GLU A 117 -1.35 -2.24 -10.05
N ALA A 118 -1.35 -1.78 -11.30
CA ALA A 118 -0.62 -0.57 -11.66
C ALA A 118 -1.20 0.65 -10.96
N PHE A 119 -2.52 0.70 -10.84
CA PHE A 119 -3.19 1.78 -10.12
C PHE A 119 -2.73 1.83 -8.66
N LEU A 120 -2.63 0.68 -8.01
CA LEU A 120 -2.20 0.63 -6.62
C LEU A 120 -0.73 1.02 -6.48
N VAL A 121 0.11 0.54 -7.38
CA VAL A 121 1.52 0.92 -7.34
C VAL A 121 1.66 2.43 -7.46
N ALA A 122 0.95 3.03 -8.40
CA ALA A 122 1.02 4.47 -8.60
C ALA A 122 0.44 5.23 -7.43
N THR A 123 -0.68 4.77 -6.90
CA THR A 123 -1.38 5.49 -5.83
C THR A 123 -0.64 5.37 -4.51
N LEU A 124 -0.20 4.17 -4.16
CA LEU A 124 0.40 3.95 -2.86
C LEU A 124 1.88 4.30 -2.81
N PHE A 125 2.61 4.02 -3.87
CA PHE A 125 4.06 4.13 -3.80
C PHE A 125 4.65 5.09 -4.81
N ARG A 126 4.35 4.85 -6.08
CA ARG A 126 4.98 5.63 -7.13
C ARG A 126 4.49 7.07 -7.14
N ASP A 127 3.20 7.25 -6.87
CA ASP A 127 2.63 8.58 -6.91
C ASP A 127 3.30 9.51 -5.91
N ALA A 128 3.54 9.03 -4.70
CA ALA A 128 4.21 9.84 -3.69
C ALA A 128 5.63 10.17 -4.12
N HIS A 129 6.31 9.19 -4.70
CA HIS A 129 7.68 9.38 -5.14
C HIS A 129 7.74 10.31 -6.35
N ASP A 130 6.85 10.06 -7.30
CA ASP A 130 6.83 10.85 -8.52
C ASP A 130 6.43 12.29 -8.26
N ALA A 131 5.52 12.51 -7.32
CA ALA A 131 5.11 13.87 -6.98
C ALA A 131 6.30 14.67 -6.49
N GLY A 132 7.14 14.08 -5.64
CA GLY A 132 8.33 14.75 -5.19
C GLY A 132 9.32 15.01 -6.31
N HIS A 133 9.45 14.05 -7.19
CA HIS A 133 10.35 14.17 -8.32
C HIS A 133 9.88 15.24 -9.27
N ASP A 134 8.60 15.25 -9.57
CA ASP A 134 8.03 16.26 -10.46
C ASP A 134 8.19 17.66 -9.88
N ARG A 135 7.97 17.79 -8.60
CA ARG A 135 8.12 19.07 -7.94
C ARG A 135 9.54 19.58 -8.07
N ARG A 136 10.51 18.70 -7.89
CA ARG A 136 11.90 19.09 -8.03
C ARG A 136 12.24 19.48 -9.44
N GLN A 137 11.70 18.76 -10.40
CA GLN A 137 11.93 19.10 -11.80
C GLN A 137 11.32 20.43 -12.17
N ALA A 138 10.13 20.70 -11.67
CA ALA A 138 9.49 21.96 -11.94
C ALA A 138 10.33 23.12 -11.40
N LEU A 139 10.86 22.99 -10.20
CA LEU A 139 11.70 24.02 -9.63
C LEU A 139 12.99 24.18 -10.43
N ARG A 140 13.55 23.07 -10.88
CA ARG A 140 14.80 23.11 -11.61
C ARG A 140 14.64 23.82 -12.94
N HIS A 141 13.55 23.53 -13.63
CA HIS A 141 13.33 24.12 -14.94
C HIS A 141 12.68 25.50 -14.87
N GLY A 142 12.11 25.81 -13.73
CA GLY A 142 11.55 27.12 -13.53
C GLY A 142 10.33 27.39 -14.37
N PRO A 143 9.88 28.65 -14.35
CA PRO A 143 8.68 29.02 -15.11
C PRO A 143 8.81 28.82 -16.61
N SER A 144 10.03 28.83 -17.09
CA SER A 144 10.24 28.67 -18.52
C SER A 144 9.73 27.32 -19.02
N ARG A 145 9.54 26.43 -18.09
CA ARG A 145 9.06 25.12 -18.43
C ARG A 145 7.58 25.08 -18.61
N SER A 146 6.93 26.10 -18.28
CA SER A 146 5.49 26.10 -18.20
C SER A 146 4.84 25.62 -19.49
N GLN A 147 5.57 25.62 -20.50
CA GLN A 147 5.04 25.15 -21.74
C GLN A 147 4.73 23.68 -21.64
#